data_07a6783c5996cc362d1e05a447deba39
#
_entry.id   07a6783c5996cc362d1e05a447deba39
#
_cell.length_a   1.000
_cell.length_b   1.000
_cell.length_c   1.000
_cell.angle_alpha   90.00
_cell.angle_beta   90.00
_cell.angle_gamma   90.00
#
_symmetry.space_group_name_H-M   'P 1'
#
loop_
_entity.id
_entity.type
_entity.pdbx_description
1 polymer ?
#
loop_
_entity_poly.entity_id
_entity_poly.type
_entity_poly.pdbx_seq_one_letter_code
_entity_poly.pdbx_strand_id
1 'polypeptide(L)'
;MTDKDFDLFPSPCYIMEEELLRKNLTLIKSVADRAGVEIILAFKSFAMWRSFPIFREYVEHSTASSVYEARLALEEFGSRAHTYSPAYTEADFPEIMRCSSHITFNSLAQFRRFYPIIQAAGQDISCGIRVNPEYSEVETELYNPCAPGTRFGVMAEQLPDVLPQGIDGFHCHCHCESSSYELERTLEHLEAKFSRWFPQIKWLNLGGGHLMTRKDYDVEHLIRLHLS
;
A
#
# COMPACT_ATOMS: atom_id res chain seq x y z
N MET A 1 -5.20 27.06 13.94
CA MET A 1 -5.36 27.17 15.41
C MET A 1 -4.29 28.09 15.97
N THR A 2 -4.59 28.86 17.01
CA THR A 2 -3.64 29.72 17.75
C THR A 2 -3.23 29.02 19.05
N ASP A 3 -2.15 29.46 19.72
CA ASP A 3 -1.69 28.87 20.98
C ASP A 3 -2.79 28.83 22.06
N LYS A 4 -3.69 29.81 22.07
CA LYS A 4 -4.84 29.86 22.98
C LYS A 4 -5.90 28.78 22.72
N ASP A 5 -5.99 28.27 21.49
CA ASP A 5 -6.97 27.25 21.15
C ASP A 5 -6.54 25.88 21.75
N PHE A 6 -5.23 25.66 21.96
CA PHE A 6 -4.72 24.42 22.54
C PHE A 6 -5.10 24.26 24.02
N ASP A 7 -5.29 25.37 24.76
CA ASP A 7 -5.71 25.34 26.16
C ASP A 7 -7.16 24.79 26.33
N LEU A 8 -7.93 24.70 25.24
CA LEU A 8 -9.30 24.17 25.26
C LEU A 8 -9.35 22.63 25.25
N PHE A 9 -8.23 21.96 24.99
CA PHE A 9 -8.18 20.51 24.85
C PHE A 9 -7.53 19.85 26.07
N PRO A 10 -8.01 18.66 26.47
CA PRO A 10 -7.36 17.90 27.51
C PRO A 10 -5.98 17.44 27.07
N SER A 11 -5.00 17.46 27.97
CA SER A 11 -3.63 16.98 27.74
C SER A 11 -3.38 15.70 28.55
N PRO A 12 -2.79 14.63 27.95
CA PRO A 12 -2.34 14.52 26.55
C PRO A 12 -3.47 14.13 25.59
N CYS A 13 -3.50 14.71 24.37
CA CYS A 13 -4.42 14.30 23.30
C CYS A 13 -3.81 14.51 21.91
N TYR A 14 -4.37 13.82 20.91
CA TYR A 14 -4.10 14.09 19.49
C TYR A 14 -5.19 15.02 18.96
N ILE A 15 -4.79 16.07 18.26
CA ILE A 15 -5.70 17.05 17.66
C ILE A 15 -5.56 16.95 16.14
N MET A 16 -6.71 16.80 15.45
CA MET A 16 -6.79 16.85 13.99
C MET A 16 -7.50 18.13 13.56
N GLU A 17 -6.82 18.94 12.74
CA GLU A 17 -7.42 20.09 12.09
C GLU A 17 -8.15 19.63 10.82
N GLU A 18 -9.47 19.55 10.88
CA GLU A 18 -10.30 19.01 9.79
C GLU A 18 -10.10 19.76 8.46
N GLU A 19 -9.99 21.10 8.51
CA GLU A 19 -9.78 21.91 7.30
C GLU A 19 -8.45 21.56 6.60
N LEU A 20 -7.37 21.37 7.35
CA LEU A 20 -6.08 20.96 6.79
C LEU A 20 -6.11 19.53 6.26
N LEU A 21 -6.81 18.64 6.95
CA LEU A 21 -7.03 17.27 6.49
C LEU A 21 -7.76 17.27 5.15
N ARG A 22 -8.89 17.98 5.05
CA ARG A 22 -9.66 18.08 3.81
C ARG A 22 -8.88 18.68 2.65
N LYS A 23 -8.07 19.70 2.92
CA LYS A 23 -7.17 20.30 1.91
C LYS A 23 -6.19 19.27 1.37
N ASN A 24 -5.55 18.48 2.23
CA ASN A 24 -4.62 17.43 1.82
C ASN A 24 -5.33 16.32 1.03
N LEU A 25 -6.51 15.89 1.50
CA LEU A 25 -7.29 14.85 0.82
C LEU A 25 -7.80 15.31 -0.55
N THR A 26 -8.17 16.58 -0.70
CA THR A 26 -8.52 17.16 -2.00
C THR A 26 -7.36 17.10 -2.99
N LEU A 27 -6.13 17.40 -2.53
CA LEU A 27 -4.93 17.26 -3.36
C LEU A 27 -4.72 15.78 -3.75
N ILE A 28 -4.76 14.87 -2.80
CA ILE A 28 -4.58 13.43 -3.02
C ILE A 28 -5.61 12.90 -4.04
N LYS A 29 -6.88 13.26 -3.87
CA LYS A 29 -7.92 12.87 -4.82
C LYS A 29 -7.69 13.46 -6.22
N SER A 30 -7.30 14.73 -6.31
CA SER A 30 -6.96 15.35 -7.60
C SER A 30 -5.83 14.62 -8.32
N VAL A 31 -4.82 14.17 -7.58
CA VAL A 31 -3.71 13.36 -8.14
C VAL A 31 -4.24 12.04 -8.67
N ALA A 32 -5.05 11.32 -7.87
CA ALA A 32 -5.63 10.05 -8.26
C ALA A 32 -6.48 10.17 -9.54
N ASP A 33 -7.39 11.15 -9.57
CA ASP A 33 -8.29 11.37 -10.70
C ASP A 33 -7.54 11.75 -11.99
N ARG A 34 -6.50 12.60 -11.88
CA ARG A 34 -5.71 13.06 -13.02
C ARG A 34 -4.72 12.01 -13.54
N ALA A 35 -4.18 11.19 -12.66
CA ALA A 35 -3.28 10.10 -13.02
C ALA A 35 -4.03 8.82 -13.44
N GLY A 36 -5.35 8.75 -13.24
CA GLY A 36 -6.13 7.56 -13.53
C GLY A 36 -5.78 6.36 -12.64
N VAL A 37 -5.34 6.62 -11.40
CA VAL A 37 -4.93 5.59 -10.44
C VAL A 37 -5.79 5.64 -9.19
N GLU A 38 -5.81 4.54 -8.45
CA GLU A 38 -6.42 4.48 -7.13
C GLU A 38 -5.38 4.77 -6.05
N ILE A 39 -5.68 5.67 -5.13
CA ILE A 39 -4.89 5.90 -3.92
C ILE A 39 -5.67 5.36 -2.73
N ILE A 40 -5.04 4.50 -1.93
CA ILE A 40 -5.63 3.83 -0.78
C ILE A 40 -4.98 4.27 0.53
N LEU A 41 -5.77 4.38 1.61
CA LEU A 41 -5.28 4.82 2.92
C LEU A 41 -4.49 3.70 3.62
N ALA A 42 -3.23 3.97 3.97
CA ALA A 42 -2.39 3.05 4.74
C ALA A 42 -2.51 3.31 6.25
N PHE A 43 -3.11 2.38 6.99
CA PHE A 43 -3.32 2.57 8.43
C PHE A 43 -2.03 2.63 9.25
N LYS A 44 -0.97 1.96 8.81
CA LYS A 44 0.36 2.10 9.45
C LYS A 44 0.89 3.53 9.43
N SER A 45 0.42 4.38 8.52
CA SER A 45 0.79 5.79 8.44
C SER A 45 -0.24 6.71 9.07
N PHE A 46 -1.51 6.30 9.09
CA PHE A 46 -2.59 7.09 9.65
C PHE A 46 -3.77 6.20 10.08
N ALA A 47 -3.99 6.07 11.37
CA ALA A 47 -5.05 5.23 11.95
C ALA A 47 -5.93 5.97 12.97
N MET A 48 -6.07 7.29 12.84
CA MET A 48 -7.01 8.06 13.66
C MET A 48 -8.45 7.81 13.20
N TRP A 49 -9.01 6.67 13.59
CA TRP A 49 -10.23 6.09 13.06
C TRP A 49 -11.46 7.01 13.14
N ARG A 50 -11.53 7.90 14.12
CA ARG A 50 -12.61 8.89 14.22
C ARG A 50 -12.67 9.87 13.04
N SER A 51 -11.60 10.03 12.28
CA SER A 51 -11.56 10.85 11.05
C SER A 51 -11.83 10.04 9.77
N PHE A 52 -12.00 8.72 9.85
CA PHE A 52 -12.29 7.89 8.68
C PHE A 52 -13.54 8.32 7.88
N PRO A 53 -14.64 8.80 8.49
CA PRO A 53 -15.75 9.36 7.72
C PRO A 53 -15.32 10.47 6.76
N ILE A 54 -14.36 11.32 7.15
CA ILE A 54 -13.81 12.37 6.29
C ILE A 54 -12.96 11.76 5.17
N PHE A 55 -12.11 10.78 5.47
CA PHE A 55 -11.30 10.10 4.45
C PHE A 55 -12.16 9.44 3.39
N ARG A 56 -13.28 8.81 3.76
CA ARG A 56 -14.18 8.12 2.85
C ARG A 56 -14.87 9.02 1.82
N GLU A 57 -14.87 10.33 2.02
CA GLU A 57 -15.32 11.28 1.01
C GLU A 57 -14.32 11.39 -0.17
N TYR A 58 -13.08 10.93 -0.01
CA TYR A 58 -11.99 11.14 -0.95
C TYR A 58 -11.33 9.84 -1.43
N VAL A 59 -11.26 8.81 -0.57
CA VAL A 59 -10.64 7.51 -0.86
C VAL A 59 -11.59 6.38 -0.47
N GLU A 60 -11.69 5.35 -1.31
CA GLU A 60 -12.67 4.28 -1.13
C GLU A 60 -12.11 3.09 -0.34
N HIS A 61 -10.80 2.85 -0.46
CA HIS A 61 -10.15 1.65 0.07
C HIS A 61 -8.99 1.98 1.01
N SER A 62 -8.57 0.95 1.74
CA SER A 62 -7.48 1.04 2.70
C SER A 62 -6.53 -0.15 2.58
N THR A 63 -5.30 0.00 3.09
CA THR A 63 -4.35 -1.10 3.19
C THR A 63 -4.01 -1.40 4.64
N ALA A 64 -3.91 -2.69 4.96
CA ALA A 64 -3.62 -3.22 6.27
C ALA A 64 -2.29 -3.99 6.29
N SER A 65 -1.55 -3.85 7.40
CA SER A 65 -0.26 -4.53 7.63
C SER A 65 -0.36 -5.62 8.70
N SER A 66 -1.54 -5.82 9.27
CA SER A 66 -1.80 -6.80 10.33
C SER A 66 -3.27 -7.21 10.36
N VAL A 67 -3.60 -8.26 11.09
CA VAL A 67 -4.98 -8.68 11.34
C VAL A 67 -5.79 -7.57 12.03
N TYR A 68 -5.17 -6.81 12.92
CA TYR A 68 -5.84 -5.71 13.63
C TYR A 68 -6.18 -4.55 12.71
N GLU A 69 -5.28 -4.18 11.80
CA GLU A 69 -5.56 -3.17 10.78
C GLU A 69 -6.59 -3.65 9.76
N ALA A 70 -6.58 -4.94 9.38
CA ALA A 70 -7.60 -5.51 8.51
C ALA A 70 -9.00 -5.46 9.15
N ARG A 71 -9.10 -5.75 10.45
CA ARG A 71 -10.35 -5.55 11.21
C ARG A 71 -10.77 -4.08 11.25
N LEU A 72 -9.82 -3.19 11.52
CA LEU A 72 -10.07 -1.74 11.54
C LEU A 72 -10.64 -1.24 10.19
N ALA A 73 -10.14 -1.79 9.08
CA ALA A 73 -10.66 -1.49 7.75
C ALA A 73 -12.14 -1.86 7.63
N LEU A 74 -12.49 -3.07 8.01
CA LEU A 74 -13.85 -3.57 7.87
C LEU A 74 -14.80 -2.91 8.87
N GLU A 75 -14.39 -2.77 10.14
CA GLU A 75 -15.25 -2.35 11.24
C GLU A 75 -15.43 -0.84 11.30
N GLU A 76 -14.37 -0.04 11.03
CA GLU A 76 -14.38 1.41 11.21
C GLU A 76 -14.26 2.19 9.88
N PHE A 77 -13.43 1.72 8.95
CA PHE A 77 -13.33 2.36 7.64
C PHE A 77 -14.49 1.95 6.70
N GLY A 78 -15.07 0.77 6.91
CA GLY A 78 -16.26 0.30 6.18
C GLY A 78 -15.94 -0.27 4.79
N SER A 79 -14.71 -0.72 4.55
CA SER A 79 -14.30 -1.46 3.36
C SER A 79 -13.39 -2.62 3.73
N ARG A 80 -13.32 -3.65 2.87
CA ARG A 80 -12.34 -4.73 3.01
C ARG A 80 -10.97 -4.21 2.57
N ALA A 81 -9.93 -4.55 3.35
CA ALA A 81 -8.58 -4.04 3.13
C ALA A 81 -7.85 -4.68 1.95
N HIS A 82 -6.86 -3.96 1.42
CA HIS A 82 -5.72 -4.53 0.70
C HIS A 82 -4.67 -4.91 1.74
N THR A 83 -4.55 -6.18 2.07
CA THR A 83 -3.70 -6.64 3.17
C THR A 83 -2.37 -7.17 2.68
N TYR A 84 -1.29 -6.65 3.27
CA TYR A 84 0.05 -7.18 3.11
C TYR A 84 0.72 -7.33 4.47
N SER A 85 1.23 -8.52 4.77
CA SER A 85 2.13 -8.78 5.89
C SER A 85 3.30 -9.64 5.41
N PRO A 86 4.54 -9.40 5.90
CA PRO A 86 5.68 -10.26 5.56
C PRO A 86 5.48 -11.71 5.97
N ALA A 87 4.68 -11.95 7.00
CA ALA A 87 4.33 -13.29 7.48
C ALA A 87 2.87 -13.35 7.90
N TYR A 88 2.17 -14.39 7.46
CA TYR A 88 0.83 -14.75 7.94
C TYR A 88 0.92 -15.97 8.83
N THR A 89 0.12 -15.97 9.91
CA THR A 89 -0.07 -17.13 10.77
C THR A 89 -1.34 -17.88 10.38
N GLU A 90 -1.39 -19.18 10.62
CA GLU A 90 -2.63 -19.96 10.39
C GLU A 90 -3.77 -19.51 11.30
N ALA A 91 -3.43 -19.05 12.50
CA ALA A 91 -4.41 -18.58 13.47
C ALA A 91 -5.10 -17.29 13.02
N ASP A 92 -4.35 -16.34 12.42
CA ASP A 92 -4.89 -15.03 12.01
C ASP A 92 -5.51 -15.08 10.60
N PHE A 93 -5.10 -16.04 9.77
CA PHE A 93 -5.42 -16.02 8.34
C PHE A 93 -6.92 -16.05 8.02
N PRO A 94 -7.77 -16.84 8.75
CA PRO A 94 -9.21 -16.80 8.54
C PRO A 94 -9.81 -15.39 8.75
N GLU A 95 -9.34 -14.67 9.75
CA GLU A 95 -9.80 -13.31 10.02
C GLU A 95 -9.27 -12.31 8.99
N ILE A 96 -8.02 -12.47 8.55
CA ILE A 96 -7.45 -11.70 7.44
C ILE A 96 -8.29 -11.87 6.17
N MET A 97 -8.65 -13.11 5.82
CA MET A 97 -9.52 -13.39 4.67
C MET A 97 -10.88 -12.70 4.80
N ARG A 98 -11.50 -12.76 5.96
CA ARG A 98 -12.80 -12.10 6.22
C ARG A 98 -12.74 -10.59 5.97
N CYS A 99 -11.62 -9.97 6.35
CA CYS A 99 -11.45 -8.52 6.34
C CYS A 99 -10.76 -7.97 5.09
N SER A 100 -10.34 -8.83 4.15
CA SER A 100 -9.54 -8.40 2.99
C SER A 100 -10.23 -8.65 1.66
N SER A 101 -10.15 -7.68 0.75
CA SER A 101 -10.50 -7.83 -0.67
C SER A 101 -9.29 -8.24 -1.51
N HIS A 102 -8.09 -7.83 -1.06
CA HIS A 102 -6.82 -8.19 -1.67
C HIS A 102 -5.87 -8.72 -0.60
N ILE A 103 -5.13 -9.80 -0.92
CA ILE A 103 -4.08 -10.33 -0.05
C ILE A 103 -2.80 -10.45 -0.85
N THR A 104 -1.76 -9.74 -0.41
CA THR A 104 -0.43 -9.81 -1.01
C THR A 104 0.46 -10.73 -0.18
N PHE A 105 1.07 -11.71 -0.83
CA PHE A 105 2.02 -12.64 -0.23
C PHE A 105 3.46 -12.19 -0.43
N ASN A 106 4.28 -12.41 0.56
CA ASN A 106 5.68 -12.00 0.54
C ASN A 106 6.59 -12.96 -0.24
N SER A 107 6.12 -14.18 -0.52
CA SER A 107 6.85 -15.22 -1.26
C SER A 107 5.91 -16.20 -1.94
N LEU A 108 6.42 -16.91 -2.97
CA LEU A 108 5.68 -18.00 -3.60
C LEU A 108 5.40 -19.17 -2.63
N ALA A 109 6.29 -19.41 -1.66
CA ALA A 109 6.06 -20.43 -0.62
C ALA A 109 4.86 -20.06 0.26
N GLN A 110 4.78 -18.79 0.67
CA GLN A 110 3.63 -18.28 1.44
C GLN A 110 2.34 -18.35 0.61
N PHE A 111 2.37 -17.95 -0.67
CA PHE A 111 1.23 -18.09 -1.58
C PHE A 111 0.75 -19.55 -1.68
N ARG A 112 1.66 -20.49 -1.95
CA ARG A 112 1.31 -21.92 -2.06
C ARG A 112 0.71 -22.50 -0.79
N ARG A 113 1.10 -21.99 0.38
CA ARG A 113 0.57 -22.43 1.68
C ARG A 113 -0.84 -21.95 1.91
N PHE A 114 -1.14 -20.69 1.60
CA PHE A 114 -2.38 -20.04 2.01
C PHE A 114 -3.44 -19.94 0.91
N TYR A 115 -3.05 -19.90 -0.36
CA TYR A 115 -3.99 -19.79 -1.47
C TYR A 115 -5.03 -20.95 -1.52
N PRO A 116 -4.69 -22.22 -1.26
CA PRO A 116 -5.68 -23.29 -1.18
C PRO A 116 -6.77 -23.07 -0.12
N ILE A 117 -6.46 -22.35 0.97
CA ILE A 117 -7.42 -22.01 2.02
C ILE A 117 -8.43 -20.98 1.47
N ILE A 118 -7.95 -19.97 0.73
CA ILE A 118 -8.81 -18.98 0.07
C ILE A 118 -9.74 -19.66 -0.92
N GLN A 119 -9.21 -20.56 -1.76
CA GLN A 119 -10.00 -21.30 -2.75
C GLN A 119 -11.09 -22.16 -2.07
N ALA A 120 -10.74 -22.88 -1.03
CA ALA A 120 -11.68 -23.73 -0.29
C ALA A 120 -12.81 -22.93 0.38
N ALA A 121 -12.51 -21.70 0.81
CA ALA A 121 -13.49 -20.80 1.42
C ALA A 121 -14.44 -20.17 0.39
N GLY A 122 -14.13 -20.21 -0.91
CA GLY A 122 -14.94 -19.62 -1.98
C GLY A 122 -15.09 -18.10 -1.86
N GLN A 123 -14.16 -17.43 -1.19
CA GLN A 123 -14.21 -15.99 -1.02
C GLN A 123 -13.58 -15.28 -2.24
N ASP A 124 -14.21 -14.19 -2.66
CA ASP A 124 -13.67 -13.31 -3.70
C ASP A 124 -12.57 -12.43 -3.10
N ILE A 125 -11.32 -12.92 -3.24
CA ILE A 125 -10.09 -12.26 -2.78
C ILE A 125 -9.10 -12.28 -3.93
N SER A 126 -8.69 -11.09 -4.37
CA SER A 126 -7.63 -10.95 -5.35
C SER A 126 -6.26 -11.13 -4.67
N CYS A 127 -5.46 -12.08 -5.16
CA CYS A 127 -4.17 -12.39 -4.56
C CYS A 127 -3.03 -11.79 -5.37
N GLY A 128 -2.00 -11.32 -4.67
CA GLY A 128 -0.79 -10.80 -5.30
C GLY A 128 0.48 -11.25 -4.64
N ILE A 129 1.59 -10.92 -5.28
CA ILE A 129 2.94 -11.16 -4.78
C ILE A 129 3.65 -9.83 -4.60
N ARG A 130 4.32 -9.64 -3.47
CA ARG A 130 5.28 -8.56 -3.32
C ARG A 130 6.51 -8.88 -4.13
N VAL A 131 6.92 -7.96 -5.00
CA VAL A 131 8.12 -8.06 -5.83
C VAL A 131 9.20 -7.09 -5.34
N ASN A 132 10.46 -7.49 -5.51
CA ASN A 132 11.62 -6.70 -5.13
C ASN A 132 12.42 -6.32 -6.39
N PRO A 133 12.43 -5.05 -6.80
CA PRO A 133 13.19 -4.60 -7.96
C PRO A 133 14.70 -4.51 -7.69
N GLU A 134 15.15 -4.83 -6.46
CA GLU A 134 16.54 -4.72 -6.00
C GLU A 134 17.09 -3.30 -6.13
N TYR A 135 16.21 -2.32 -6.01
CA TYR A 135 16.51 -0.90 -6.03
C TYR A 135 15.66 -0.14 -5.03
N SER A 136 16.29 0.71 -4.25
CA SER A 136 15.65 1.65 -3.33
C SER A 136 16.66 2.74 -2.95
N GLU A 137 16.23 3.98 -2.85
CA GLU A 137 17.03 5.13 -2.45
C GLU A 137 16.88 5.47 -0.96
N VAL A 138 16.32 4.56 -0.18
CA VAL A 138 16.27 4.72 1.28
C VAL A 138 17.70 4.67 1.83
N GLU A 139 18.18 5.79 2.34
CA GLU A 139 19.59 5.96 2.78
C GLU A 139 19.98 5.05 3.93
N THR A 140 19.06 4.85 4.89
CA THR A 140 19.33 4.01 6.05
C THR A 140 19.14 2.55 5.68
N GLU A 141 20.23 1.78 5.62
CA GLU A 141 20.23 0.36 5.24
C GLU A 141 19.20 -0.47 6.01
N LEU A 142 19.04 -0.20 7.32
CA LEU A 142 18.05 -0.89 8.16
C LEU A 142 16.61 -0.73 7.66
N TYR A 143 16.30 0.39 7.04
CA TYR A 143 14.97 0.70 6.49
C TYR A 143 14.86 0.47 4.98
N ASN A 144 15.98 0.11 4.32
CA ASN A 144 15.99 -0.16 2.90
C ASN A 144 15.36 -1.54 2.61
N PRO A 145 14.16 -1.60 2.01
CA PRO A 145 13.48 -2.87 1.78
C PRO A 145 14.12 -3.69 0.66
N CYS A 146 15.05 -3.12 -0.10
CA CYS A 146 15.77 -3.76 -1.19
C CYS A 146 17.25 -4.01 -0.87
N ALA A 147 17.68 -3.84 0.39
CA ALA A 147 19.04 -4.13 0.82
C ALA A 147 19.42 -5.60 0.55
N PRO A 148 20.69 -5.91 0.25
CA PRO A 148 21.14 -7.28 0.07
C PRO A 148 20.77 -8.18 1.26
N GLY A 149 20.18 -9.35 0.99
CA GLY A 149 19.72 -10.27 2.03
C GLY A 149 18.38 -9.90 2.68
N THR A 150 17.69 -8.89 2.19
CA THR A 150 16.34 -8.56 2.64
C THR A 150 15.38 -9.74 2.50
N ARG A 151 14.36 -9.78 3.36
CA ARG A 151 13.29 -10.79 3.29
C ARG A 151 12.05 -10.28 2.54
N PHE A 152 12.05 -9.05 2.05
CA PHE A 152 10.89 -8.41 1.46
C PHE A 152 10.78 -8.66 -0.04
N GLY A 153 9.75 -9.44 -0.39
CA GLY A 153 9.35 -9.66 -1.77
C GLY A 153 10.19 -10.73 -2.49
N VAL A 154 9.75 -11.02 -3.70
CA VAL A 154 10.32 -12.02 -4.61
C VAL A 154 11.16 -11.30 -5.66
N MET A 155 12.37 -11.76 -5.91
CA MET A 155 13.22 -11.28 -7.00
C MET A 155 12.79 -11.91 -8.33
N ALA A 156 13.11 -11.26 -9.44
CA ALA A 156 12.68 -11.68 -10.77
C ALA A 156 13.09 -13.12 -11.12
N GLU A 157 14.30 -13.53 -10.76
CA GLU A 157 14.81 -14.89 -11.01
C GLU A 157 14.12 -15.98 -10.19
N GLN A 158 13.36 -15.62 -9.18
CA GLN A 158 12.59 -16.55 -8.35
C GLN A 158 11.18 -16.80 -8.90
N LEU A 159 10.73 -15.98 -9.87
CA LEU A 159 9.41 -16.12 -10.50
C LEU A 159 9.49 -17.07 -11.71
N PRO A 160 8.52 -17.99 -11.88
CA PRO A 160 8.40 -18.75 -13.11
C PRO A 160 7.94 -17.85 -14.26
N ASP A 161 8.20 -18.25 -15.52
CA ASP A 161 7.77 -17.49 -16.70
C ASP A 161 6.26 -17.31 -16.78
N VAL A 162 5.51 -18.32 -16.34
CA VAL A 162 4.05 -18.26 -16.19
C VAL A 162 3.74 -18.20 -14.70
N LEU A 163 3.05 -17.13 -14.29
CA LEU A 163 2.64 -16.96 -12.89
C LEU A 163 1.70 -18.09 -12.45
N PRO A 164 1.82 -18.57 -11.20
CA PRO A 164 0.86 -19.50 -10.65
C PRO A 164 -0.57 -18.97 -10.75
N GLN A 165 -1.50 -19.84 -11.10
CA GLN A 165 -2.92 -19.49 -11.14
C GLN A 165 -3.38 -18.92 -9.80
N GLY A 166 -4.09 -17.78 -9.85
CA GLY A 166 -4.57 -17.04 -8.68
C GLY A 166 -3.68 -15.89 -8.25
N ILE A 167 -2.54 -15.68 -8.89
CA ILE A 167 -1.78 -14.44 -8.73
C ILE A 167 -2.35 -13.43 -9.73
N ASP A 168 -3.02 -12.42 -9.22
CA ASP A 168 -3.68 -11.36 -9.99
C ASP A 168 -2.88 -10.07 -10.04
N GLY A 169 -1.86 -9.90 -9.20
CA GLY A 169 -1.15 -8.64 -9.17
C GLY A 169 0.20 -8.64 -8.47
N PHE A 170 0.91 -7.53 -8.65
CA PHE A 170 2.18 -7.27 -7.98
C PHE A 170 2.07 -6.10 -7.01
N HIS A 171 2.85 -6.19 -5.92
CA HIS A 171 3.04 -5.12 -4.97
C HIS A 171 4.54 -4.81 -4.86
N CYS A 172 4.94 -3.60 -5.25
CA CYS A 172 6.29 -3.07 -5.13
C CYS A 172 6.29 -1.93 -4.10
N HIS A 173 6.98 -2.09 -2.97
CA HIS A 173 7.06 -1.05 -1.95
C HIS A 173 8.52 -0.83 -1.55
N CYS A 174 9.11 0.26 -2.08
CA CYS A 174 10.55 0.54 -2.01
C CYS A 174 10.85 1.95 -1.49
N HIS A 175 9.83 2.72 -1.06
CA HIS A 175 9.95 4.12 -0.70
C HIS A 175 9.69 4.40 0.77
N CYS A 176 10.40 5.39 1.30
CA CYS A 176 10.15 6.02 2.59
C CYS A 176 10.54 7.50 2.46
N GLU A 177 9.57 8.42 2.68
CA GLU A 177 9.77 9.88 2.57
C GLU A 177 10.35 10.35 1.21
N SER A 178 9.92 9.69 0.13
CA SER A 178 10.48 9.89 -1.21
C SER A 178 9.72 10.94 -2.02
N SER A 179 10.38 11.46 -3.06
CA SER A 179 9.79 12.30 -4.09
C SER A 179 9.31 11.48 -5.29
N SER A 180 8.73 12.14 -6.29
CA SER A 180 8.33 11.52 -7.55
C SER A 180 9.52 11.06 -8.41
N TYR A 181 10.70 11.66 -8.23
CA TYR A 181 11.90 11.29 -8.98
C TYR A 181 12.51 9.97 -8.53
N GLU A 182 12.46 9.66 -7.22
CA GLU A 182 12.82 8.32 -6.74
C GLU A 182 11.82 7.26 -7.22
N LEU A 183 10.54 7.61 -7.35
CA LEU A 183 9.55 6.70 -7.95
C LEU A 183 9.89 6.41 -9.41
N GLU A 184 10.22 7.43 -10.22
CA GLU A 184 10.60 7.26 -11.62
C GLU A 184 11.72 6.22 -11.76
N ARG A 185 12.81 6.40 -11.02
CA ARG A 185 13.93 5.45 -11.06
C ARG A 185 13.57 4.05 -10.56
N THR A 186 12.68 3.96 -9.56
CA THR A 186 12.17 2.66 -9.11
C THR A 186 11.33 1.98 -10.19
N LEU A 187 10.51 2.73 -10.93
CA LEU A 187 9.72 2.21 -12.04
C LEU A 187 10.63 1.68 -13.17
N GLU A 188 11.69 2.38 -13.54
CA GLU A 188 12.69 1.90 -14.51
C GLU A 188 13.27 0.53 -14.10
N HIS A 189 13.63 0.36 -12.82
CA HIS A 189 14.13 -0.92 -12.31
C HIS A 189 13.05 -2.00 -12.26
N LEU A 190 11.83 -1.64 -11.91
CA LEU A 190 10.70 -2.55 -11.87
C LEU A 190 10.36 -3.06 -13.28
N GLU A 191 10.28 -2.17 -14.25
CA GLU A 191 10.02 -2.51 -15.65
C GLU A 191 11.14 -3.38 -16.23
N ALA A 192 12.39 -2.99 -16.05
CA ALA A 192 13.53 -3.75 -16.54
C ALA A 192 13.53 -5.21 -16.05
N LYS A 193 13.05 -5.46 -14.83
CA LYS A 193 13.06 -6.79 -14.21
C LYS A 193 11.76 -7.56 -14.35
N PHE A 194 10.60 -6.86 -14.31
CA PHE A 194 9.29 -7.51 -14.15
C PHE A 194 8.32 -7.29 -15.30
N SER A 195 8.61 -6.47 -16.30
CA SER A 195 7.67 -6.15 -17.40
C SER A 195 7.13 -7.36 -18.15
N ARG A 196 7.90 -8.45 -18.26
CA ARG A 196 7.46 -9.70 -18.93
C ARG A 196 6.22 -10.33 -18.29
N TRP A 197 5.93 -10.03 -17.01
CA TRP A 197 4.75 -10.53 -16.31
C TRP A 197 3.59 -9.54 -16.28
N PHE A 198 3.79 -8.27 -16.67
CA PHE A 198 2.70 -7.28 -16.66
C PHE A 198 1.46 -7.73 -17.47
N PRO A 199 1.59 -8.41 -18.62
CA PRO A 199 0.42 -8.94 -19.32
C PRO A 199 -0.34 -10.05 -18.57
N GLN A 200 0.24 -10.61 -17.50
CA GLN A 200 -0.35 -11.71 -16.72
C GLN A 200 -1.06 -11.21 -15.45
N ILE A 201 -0.92 -9.93 -15.10
CA ILE A 201 -1.51 -9.36 -13.89
C ILE A 201 -2.64 -8.38 -14.23
N LYS A 202 -3.53 -8.16 -13.26
CA LYS A 202 -4.67 -7.25 -13.37
C LYS A 202 -4.42 -5.91 -12.67
N TRP A 203 -3.49 -5.90 -11.70
CA TRP A 203 -3.15 -4.71 -10.92
C TRP A 203 -1.69 -4.67 -10.51
N LEU A 204 -1.17 -3.44 -10.38
CA LEU A 204 0.15 -3.14 -9.87
C LEU A 204 0.01 -2.12 -8.74
N ASN A 205 0.42 -2.49 -7.53
CA ASN A 205 0.46 -1.60 -6.38
C ASN A 205 1.89 -1.13 -6.14
N LEU A 206 2.13 0.15 -6.33
CA LEU A 206 3.47 0.75 -6.20
C LEU A 206 3.84 1.11 -4.76
N GLY A 207 3.00 0.71 -3.79
CA GLY A 207 3.23 1.00 -2.38
C GLY A 207 2.98 2.47 -2.04
N GLY A 208 3.64 2.93 -1.01
CA GLY A 208 3.54 4.31 -0.53
C GLY A 208 4.92 4.86 -0.17
N GLY A 209 4.95 5.89 0.68
CA GLY A 209 6.17 6.54 1.12
C GLY A 209 6.44 7.87 0.40
N HIS A 210 5.45 8.38 -0.34
CA HIS A 210 5.52 9.66 -1.03
C HIS A 210 5.01 10.80 -0.15
N LEU A 211 5.75 11.89 -0.10
CA LEU A 211 5.37 13.08 0.65
C LEU A 211 4.60 14.08 -0.21
N MET A 212 3.60 13.61 -0.99
CA MET A 212 2.94 14.39 -2.03
C MET A 212 2.20 15.64 -1.53
N THR A 213 1.93 15.76 -0.25
CA THR A 213 1.30 16.96 0.33
C THR A 213 2.30 18.02 0.79
N ARG A 214 3.61 17.75 0.69
CA ARG A 214 4.65 18.75 0.95
C ARG A 214 4.68 19.80 -0.15
N LYS A 215 5.05 21.04 0.22
CA LYS A 215 5.09 22.17 -0.69
C LYS A 215 6.11 22.03 -1.82
N ASP A 216 7.20 21.30 -1.57
CA ASP A 216 8.33 21.07 -2.48
C ASP A 216 8.18 19.78 -3.30
N TYR A 217 7.05 19.08 -3.21
CA TYR A 217 6.81 17.86 -3.97
C TYR A 217 6.29 18.18 -5.38
N ASP A 218 6.92 17.60 -6.41
CA ASP A 218 6.50 17.75 -7.81
C ASP A 218 5.33 16.82 -8.14
N VAL A 219 4.12 17.31 -7.86
CA VAL A 219 2.86 16.60 -8.14
C VAL A 219 2.64 16.39 -9.64
N GLU A 220 3.01 17.36 -10.46
CA GLU A 220 2.83 17.26 -11.92
C GLU A 220 3.73 16.17 -12.51
N HIS A 221 4.94 16.03 -11.98
CA HIS A 221 5.84 14.94 -12.35
C HIS A 221 5.23 13.57 -11.95
N LEU A 222 4.73 13.45 -10.74
CA LEU A 222 4.07 12.22 -10.27
C LEU A 222 2.92 11.78 -11.20
N ILE A 223 2.06 12.73 -11.60
CA ILE A 223 0.93 12.44 -12.49
C ILE A 223 1.41 11.96 -13.85
N ARG A 224 2.44 12.60 -14.43
CA ARG A 224 2.99 12.16 -15.71
C ARG A 224 3.55 10.74 -15.69
N LEU A 225 4.21 10.34 -14.60
CA LEU A 225 4.75 8.98 -14.45
C LEU A 225 3.68 7.88 -14.47
N HIS A 226 2.47 8.18 -14.05
CA HIS A 226 1.38 7.21 -14.06
C HIS A 226 0.63 7.14 -15.41
N LEU A 227 0.85 8.12 -16.29
CA LEU A 227 0.24 8.18 -17.62
C LEU A 227 1.16 7.65 -18.73
N SER A 228 2.44 7.43 -18.43
CA SER A 228 3.44 6.89 -19.37
C SER A 228 3.49 5.37 -19.30
#